data_5c610ba69964e42edc9b5edb80dfdb6a
#
_entry.id   5c610ba69964e42edc9b5edb80dfdb6a
#
_cell.length_a   1.000
_cell.length_b   1.000
_cell.length_c   1.000
_cell.angle_alpha   90.00
_cell.angle_beta   90.00
_cell.angle_gamma   90.00
#
_symmetry.space_group_name_H-M   'P 1'
#
loop_
_entity.id
_entity.type
_entity.pdbx_description
1 polymer ?
#
loop_
_entity_poly.entity_id
_entity_poly.type
_entity_poly.pdbx_seq_one_letter_code
_entity_poly.pdbx_strand_id
1 'polypeptide(L)'
;IRDFRRSRGLGDVYNRQNKHIMKWKSPWSSGFPGWHLECSAMSRKYLGDNFDIHGGGIDLKFPHHDCEIAQCESVNNKNHANYWLHTNMLTLNGKKMSKSTNNYILPEEIFNGNNDFFDKSFSPNVVKFFMYQAHYRNQLDISNDALIGSEKALIKIEKALFTIEELKVSESCDLNVDEWIEKCYENLNDDLNTPKLIANIFEVVKFIFEVKKEKLKIDEKSIKQIKSYMNIFLKDILGLTFNKNNGID
;
A
#
# COMPACT_ATOMS: atom_id res chain seq x y z
N ILE A 1 1.31 -28.18 1.46
CA ILE A 1 2.78 -28.40 1.24
C ILE A 1 3.09 -29.85 0.78
N ARG A 2 2.22 -30.84 1.05
CA ARG A 2 2.49 -32.22 0.63
C ARG A 2 2.16 -32.52 -0.83
N ASP A 3 1.36 -31.72 -1.52
CA ASP A 3 0.93 -31.97 -2.91
C ASP A 3 1.87 -31.38 -3.97
N PHE A 4 2.79 -30.50 -3.58
CA PHE A 4 3.78 -29.86 -4.47
C PHE A 4 4.74 -30.83 -5.18
N ARG A 5 4.90 -32.06 -4.68
CA ARG A 5 5.84 -33.02 -5.25
C ARG A 5 5.33 -33.80 -6.47
N ARG A 6 4.09 -33.61 -6.92
CA ARG A 6 3.47 -34.36 -8.01
C ARG A 6 3.17 -33.58 -9.28
N SER A 7 3.37 -32.29 -9.28
CA SER A 7 3.17 -31.44 -10.45
C SER A 7 4.47 -31.35 -11.25
N ARG A 8 4.68 -32.22 -12.19
CA ARG A 8 5.71 -32.11 -13.23
C ARG A 8 5.03 -31.78 -14.55
N GLY A 9 5.16 -30.55 -14.96
CA GLY A 9 4.57 -30.06 -16.21
C GLY A 9 3.50 -29.00 -15.93
N LEU A 10 2.89 -28.42 -16.89
CA LEU A 10 1.81 -27.41 -16.88
C LEU A 10 0.66 -27.69 -15.86
N GLY A 11 1.06 -28.23 -14.76
CA GLY A 11 0.58 -29.15 -13.77
C GLY A 11 -0.47 -28.58 -12.97
N ASP A 12 -0.98 -28.03 -12.31
CA ASP A 12 -2.17 -27.97 -11.46
C ASP A 12 -3.38 -27.32 -12.12
N VAL A 13 -3.60 -27.59 -13.41
CA VAL A 13 -4.85 -27.23 -14.07
C VAL A 13 -6.03 -27.91 -13.40
N TYR A 14 -5.78 -29.04 -12.73
CA TYR A 14 -6.84 -29.85 -12.17
C TYR A 14 -6.38 -30.71 -10.99
N ASN A 15 -6.94 -30.45 -9.81
CA ASN A 15 -6.64 -31.19 -8.59
C ASN A 15 -7.53 -32.41 -8.40
N ARG A 16 -6.95 -33.60 -8.35
CA ARG A 16 -7.66 -34.84 -8.06
C ARG A 16 -7.72 -35.09 -6.55
N GLN A 17 -8.81 -34.68 -5.91
CA GLN A 17 -9.07 -35.01 -4.50
C GLN A 17 -10.43 -35.67 -4.33
N ASN A 18 -10.42 -36.92 -3.85
CA ASN A 18 -11.64 -37.73 -3.73
C ASN A 18 -12.65 -37.20 -2.69
N LYS A 19 -12.21 -36.35 -1.77
CA LYS A 19 -13.04 -35.83 -0.65
C LYS A 19 -13.46 -34.36 -0.81
N HIS A 20 -13.12 -33.71 -1.91
CA HIS A 20 -13.48 -32.28 -2.09
C HIS A 20 -14.97 -32.16 -2.40
N ILE A 21 -15.63 -31.12 -1.81
CA ILE A 21 -17.07 -30.87 -1.97
C ILE A 21 -17.36 -30.42 -3.41
N MET A 22 -16.57 -29.50 -3.96
CA MET A 22 -16.70 -29.03 -5.34
C MET A 22 -15.94 -29.98 -6.28
N LYS A 23 -16.64 -30.61 -7.18
CA LYS A 23 -16.08 -31.56 -8.17
C LYS A 23 -16.76 -31.43 -9.51
N TRP A 24 -15.96 -31.46 -10.56
CA TRP A 24 -16.42 -31.51 -11.94
C TRP A 24 -15.77 -32.70 -12.66
N LYS A 25 -16.45 -33.21 -13.66
CA LYS A 25 -15.91 -34.19 -14.59
C LYS A 25 -14.98 -33.50 -15.59
N SER A 26 -13.84 -34.07 -15.85
CA SER A 26 -12.93 -33.65 -16.91
C SER A 26 -12.50 -34.85 -17.75
N PRO A 27 -11.86 -34.63 -18.92
CA PRO A 27 -11.31 -35.73 -19.72
C PRO A 27 -10.27 -36.59 -18.97
N TRP A 28 -9.65 -36.05 -17.94
CA TRP A 28 -8.58 -36.74 -17.19
C TRP A 28 -9.11 -37.43 -15.94
N SER A 29 -10.03 -36.82 -15.23
CA SER A 29 -10.63 -37.39 -14.01
C SER A 29 -11.74 -36.48 -13.44
N SER A 30 -12.36 -36.87 -12.34
CA SER A 30 -13.16 -35.97 -11.52
C SER A 30 -12.31 -35.23 -10.52
N GLY A 31 -12.40 -33.91 -10.43
CA GLY A 31 -11.65 -33.05 -9.55
C GLY A 31 -12.10 -31.59 -9.61
N PHE A 32 -11.28 -30.64 -9.16
CA PHE A 32 -11.56 -29.22 -9.19
C PHE A 32 -10.38 -28.44 -9.79
N PRO A 33 -10.60 -27.24 -10.37
CA PRO A 33 -9.54 -26.42 -10.92
C PRO A 33 -8.53 -26.01 -9.85
N GLY A 34 -7.27 -25.86 -10.23
CA GLY A 34 -6.25 -25.29 -9.39
C GLY A 34 -6.50 -23.78 -9.20
N TRP A 35 -6.08 -23.23 -8.07
CA TRP A 35 -6.28 -21.82 -7.71
C TRP A 35 -5.79 -20.83 -8.80
N HIS A 36 -4.64 -21.07 -9.39
CA HIS A 36 -4.12 -20.23 -10.47
C HIS A 36 -5.00 -20.25 -11.74
N LEU A 37 -5.67 -21.37 -12.04
CA LEU A 37 -6.64 -21.44 -13.15
C LEU A 37 -7.87 -20.59 -12.86
N GLU A 38 -8.34 -20.55 -11.62
CA GLU A 38 -9.44 -19.69 -11.20
C GLU A 38 -9.12 -18.21 -11.45
N CYS A 39 -7.92 -17.77 -11.04
CA CYS A 39 -7.46 -16.40 -11.28
C CYS A 39 -7.30 -16.09 -12.78
N SER A 40 -6.69 -16.99 -13.55
CA SER A 40 -6.55 -16.83 -15.00
C SER A 40 -7.91 -16.68 -15.70
N ALA A 41 -8.89 -17.53 -15.32
CA ALA A 41 -10.23 -17.50 -15.91
C ALA A 41 -11.02 -16.23 -15.52
N MET A 42 -10.91 -15.80 -14.25
CA MET A 42 -11.62 -14.62 -13.76
C MET A 42 -11.04 -13.33 -14.33
N SER A 43 -9.71 -13.17 -14.33
CA SER A 43 -9.06 -12.00 -14.88
C SER A 43 -9.36 -11.85 -16.37
N ARG A 44 -9.28 -12.94 -17.15
CA ARG A 44 -9.66 -12.92 -18.56
C ARG A 44 -11.12 -12.54 -18.77
N LYS A 45 -12.03 -13.07 -17.96
CA LYS A 45 -13.47 -12.79 -18.09
C LYS A 45 -13.82 -11.33 -17.82
N TYR A 46 -13.19 -10.69 -16.84
CA TYR A 46 -13.58 -9.36 -16.37
C TYR A 46 -12.66 -8.24 -16.87
N LEU A 47 -11.40 -8.53 -17.16
CA LEU A 47 -10.39 -7.56 -17.56
C LEU A 47 -9.90 -7.75 -19.02
N GLY A 48 -10.21 -8.90 -19.64
CA GLY A 48 -9.77 -9.22 -20.99
C GLY A 48 -8.50 -10.07 -21.04
N ASP A 49 -7.98 -10.27 -22.26
CA ASP A 49 -6.81 -11.13 -22.48
C ASP A 49 -5.50 -10.50 -22.00
N ASN A 50 -5.45 -9.18 -21.90
CA ASN A 50 -4.34 -8.39 -21.37
C ASN A 50 -4.91 -7.23 -20.57
N PHE A 51 -4.33 -6.93 -19.42
CA PHE A 51 -4.72 -5.80 -18.56
C PHE A 51 -3.48 -5.12 -17.96
N ASP A 52 -3.68 -3.97 -17.31
CA ASP A 52 -2.55 -3.13 -16.95
C ASP A 52 -1.74 -3.67 -15.79
N ILE A 53 -2.36 -3.96 -14.65
CA ILE A 53 -1.65 -4.29 -13.42
C ILE A 53 -2.22 -5.56 -12.78
N HIS A 54 -1.34 -6.53 -12.48
CA HIS A 54 -1.63 -7.69 -11.64
C HIS A 54 -0.79 -7.61 -10.37
N GLY A 55 -1.45 -7.70 -9.22
CA GLY A 55 -0.79 -7.56 -7.92
C GLY A 55 -1.01 -8.75 -6.99
N GLY A 56 -0.05 -8.99 -6.11
CA GLY A 56 -0.18 -10.00 -5.07
C GLY A 56 0.94 -9.94 -4.03
N GLY A 57 0.92 -10.84 -3.05
CA GLY A 57 2.03 -11.03 -2.13
C GLY A 57 3.24 -11.65 -2.82
N ILE A 58 4.43 -11.41 -2.29
CA ILE A 58 5.69 -11.97 -2.83
C ILE A 58 5.67 -13.51 -2.86
N ASP A 59 4.93 -14.14 -1.98
CA ASP A 59 4.73 -15.58 -1.91
C ASP A 59 3.89 -16.14 -3.07
N LEU A 60 3.10 -15.31 -3.75
CA LEU A 60 2.36 -15.67 -4.95
C LEU A 60 3.19 -15.60 -6.22
N LYS A 61 4.34 -14.90 -6.21
CA LYS A 61 5.19 -14.75 -7.39
C LYS A 61 5.52 -16.11 -8.00
N PHE A 62 5.90 -17.08 -7.16
CA PHE A 62 6.14 -18.45 -7.56
C PHE A 62 5.48 -19.41 -6.55
N PRO A 63 4.72 -20.42 -7.01
CA PRO A 63 4.45 -20.77 -8.44
C PRO A 63 3.15 -20.15 -9.01
N HIS A 64 2.36 -19.42 -8.20
CA HIS A 64 0.99 -19.04 -8.55
C HIS A 64 0.94 -18.14 -9.80
N HIS A 65 1.58 -16.98 -9.77
CA HIS A 65 1.60 -16.04 -10.89
C HIS A 65 2.35 -16.58 -12.10
N ASP A 66 3.44 -17.35 -11.90
CA ASP A 66 4.13 -18.02 -13.02
C ASP A 66 3.22 -19.02 -13.74
N CYS A 67 2.34 -19.72 -13.01
CA CYS A 67 1.34 -20.60 -13.59
C CYS A 67 0.26 -19.82 -14.33
N GLU A 68 -0.19 -18.67 -13.83
CA GLU A 68 -1.14 -17.81 -14.53
C GLU A 68 -0.56 -17.29 -15.84
N ILE A 69 0.69 -16.81 -15.82
CA ILE A 69 1.41 -16.37 -17.03
C ILE A 69 1.45 -17.49 -18.05
N ALA A 70 1.94 -18.69 -17.64
CA ALA A 70 2.05 -19.82 -18.54
C ALA A 70 0.72 -20.24 -19.16
N GLN A 71 -0.36 -20.22 -18.39
CA GLN A 71 -1.71 -20.56 -18.87
C GLN A 71 -2.25 -19.52 -19.85
N CYS A 72 -2.18 -18.25 -19.49
CA CYS A 72 -2.75 -17.19 -20.31
C CYS A 72 -1.96 -16.95 -21.60
N GLU A 73 -0.64 -16.99 -21.56
CA GLU A 73 0.20 -16.85 -22.73
C GLU A 73 0.05 -18.03 -23.69
N SER A 74 -0.08 -19.25 -23.18
CA SER A 74 -0.31 -20.45 -23.99
C SER A 74 -1.64 -20.42 -24.75
N VAL A 75 -2.64 -19.76 -24.22
CA VAL A 75 -3.98 -19.66 -24.84
C VAL A 75 -4.06 -18.47 -25.80
N ASN A 76 -3.47 -17.34 -25.44
CA ASN A 76 -3.73 -16.07 -26.11
C ASN A 76 -2.54 -15.57 -26.95
N ASN A 77 -1.34 -16.16 -26.80
CA ASN A 77 -0.08 -15.67 -27.37
C ASN A 77 0.20 -14.18 -27.04
N LYS A 78 -0.22 -13.72 -25.86
CA LYS A 78 -0.07 -12.34 -25.37
C LYS A 78 0.29 -12.35 -23.90
N ASN A 79 1.02 -11.33 -23.47
CA ASN A 79 1.26 -11.11 -22.06
C ASN A 79 -0.08 -10.98 -21.32
N HIS A 80 -0.19 -11.63 -20.16
CA HIS A 80 -1.39 -11.59 -19.33
C HIS A 80 -1.61 -10.24 -18.69
N ALA A 81 -0.54 -9.65 -18.14
CA ALA A 81 -0.56 -8.31 -17.57
C ALA A 81 0.67 -7.51 -18.00
N ASN A 82 0.53 -6.18 -18.09
CA ASN A 82 1.63 -5.31 -18.47
C ASN A 82 2.63 -5.11 -17.33
N TYR A 83 2.11 -5.03 -16.09
CA TYR A 83 2.91 -4.83 -14.87
C TYR A 83 2.51 -5.82 -13.79
N TRP A 84 3.53 -6.36 -13.10
CA TRP A 84 3.36 -7.26 -11.96
C TRP A 84 3.88 -6.59 -10.70
N LEU A 85 3.01 -6.37 -9.71
CA LEU A 85 3.35 -5.77 -8.43
C LEU A 85 3.31 -6.82 -7.32
N HIS A 86 4.44 -6.99 -6.61
CA HIS A 86 4.51 -7.91 -5.49
C HIS A 86 4.83 -7.18 -4.20
N THR A 87 3.87 -7.20 -3.26
CA THR A 87 4.08 -6.65 -1.92
C THR A 87 4.81 -7.66 -1.04
N ASN A 88 5.68 -7.16 -0.16
CA ASN A 88 6.32 -8.02 0.83
C ASN A 88 5.38 -8.29 2.02
N MET A 89 5.84 -9.13 2.94
CA MET A 89 5.02 -9.58 4.06
C MET A 89 4.87 -8.50 5.13
N LEU A 90 3.68 -8.48 5.74
CA LEU A 90 3.42 -7.79 6.99
C LEU A 90 3.65 -8.77 8.15
N THR A 91 4.46 -8.35 9.13
CA THR A 91 4.67 -9.07 10.38
C THR A 91 3.99 -8.34 11.54
N LEU A 92 3.73 -9.04 12.62
CA LEU A 92 3.16 -8.50 13.85
C LEU A 92 4.11 -8.77 14.99
N ASN A 93 4.68 -7.70 15.57
CA ASN A 93 5.68 -7.78 16.64
C ASN A 93 6.87 -8.71 16.25
N GLY A 94 7.43 -8.49 15.05
CA GLY A 94 8.57 -9.24 14.52
C GLY A 94 8.28 -10.67 14.08
N LYS A 95 7.02 -11.13 14.14
CA LYS A 95 6.65 -12.50 13.82
C LYS A 95 5.69 -12.55 12.63
N LYS A 96 5.82 -13.57 11.79
CA LYS A 96 4.88 -13.82 10.69
C LYS A 96 3.46 -13.96 11.24
N MET A 97 2.50 -13.27 10.63
CA MET A 97 1.09 -13.44 10.97
C MET A 97 0.58 -14.80 10.54
N SER A 98 -0.04 -15.52 11.48
CA SER A 98 -0.60 -16.85 11.25
C SER A 98 -1.70 -17.17 12.25
N LYS A 99 -2.81 -17.69 11.77
CA LYS A 99 -3.90 -18.19 12.63
C LYS A 99 -3.46 -19.38 13.50
N SER A 100 -2.59 -20.26 12.97
CA SER A 100 -2.12 -21.44 13.69
C SER A 100 -1.24 -21.11 14.89
N THR A 101 -0.60 -19.95 14.92
CA THR A 101 0.24 -19.46 16.03
C THR A 101 -0.48 -18.43 16.90
N ASN A 102 -1.75 -18.15 16.64
CA ASN A 102 -2.54 -17.09 17.26
C ASN A 102 -1.85 -15.71 17.22
N ASN A 103 -1.00 -15.49 16.21
CA ASN A 103 -0.32 -14.22 15.95
C ASN A 103 -0.92 -13.61 14.68
N TYR A 104 -2.09 -13.06 14.78
CA TYR A 104 -2.76 -12.33 13.69
C TYR A 104 -3.70 -11.28 14.28
N ILE A 105 -4.03 -10.27 13.51
CA ILE A 105 -4.96 -9.22 13.88
C ILE A 105 -5.80 -8.83 12.65
N LEU A 106 -7.07 -8.56 12.88
CA LEU A 106 -7.96 -8.02 11.85
C LEU A 106 -7.91 -6.49 11.85
N PRO A 107 -8.09 -5.83 10.69
CA PRO A 107 -8.15 -4.36 10.63
C PRO A 107 -9.16 -3.76 11.59
N GLU A 108 -10.34 -4.38 11.73
CA GLU A 108 -11.39 -3.95 12.65
C GLU A 108 -10.91 -3.92 14.11
N GLU A 109 -10.14 -4.91 14.54
CA GLU A 109 -9.59 -4.99 15.90
C GLU A 109 -8.57 -3.88 16.17
N ILE A 110 -7.83 -3.42 15.16
CA ILE A 110 -6.96 -2.26 15.26
C ILE A 110 -7.79 -0.98 15.40
N PHE A 111 -8.87 -0.86 14.62
CA PHE A 111 -9.67 0.36 14.56
C PHE A 111 -10.55 0.55 15.80
N ASN A 112 -11.04 -0.52 16.42
CA ASN A 112 -11.86 -0.45 17.64
C ASN A 112 -11.06 -0.64 18.93
N GLY A 113 -9.77 -1.06 18.84
CA GLY A 113 -8.90 -1.30 20.00
C GLY A 113 -9.20 -2.60 20.74
N ASN A 114 -10.05 -3.48 20.19
CA ASN A 114 -10.41 -4.74 20.84
C ASN A 114 -9.41 -5.86 20.54
N ASN A 115 -8.18 -5.70 21.03
CA ASN A 115 -7.09 -6.66 20.87
C ASN A 115 -6.05 -6.51 22.00
N ASP A 116 -5.17 -7.51 22.13
CA ASP A 116 -4.10 -7.53 23.14
C ASP A 116 -2.74 -7.04 22.59
N PHE A 117 -2.67 -6.62 21.33
CA PHE A 117 -1.41 -6.22 20.69
C PHE A 117 -1.15 -4.73 20.77
N PHE A 118 -2.18 -3.91 20.93
CA PHE A 118 -2.09 -2.45 20.94
C PHE A 118 -2.78 -1.86 22.17
N ASP A 119 -2.19 -0.81 22.73
CA ASP A 119 -2.67 -0.15 23.95
C ASP A 119 -3.95 0.66 23.73
N LYS A 120 -4.29 0.96 22.48
CA LYS A 120 -5.46 1.76 22.09
C LYS A 120 -5.92 1.46 20.67
N SER A 121 -7.06 2.02 20.30
CA SER A 121 -7.53 2.07 18.93
C SER A 121 -6.68 3.00 18.07
N PHE A 122 -6.53 2.68 16.77
CA PHE A 122 -5.89 3.53 15.79
C PHE A 122 -6.82 3.79 14.61
N SER A 123 -6.88 5.02 14.13
CA SER A 123 -7.72 5.34 12.98
C SER A 123 -7.21 4.66 11.70
N PRO A 124 -8.09 4.40 10.71
CA PRO A 124 -7.67 3.89 9.40
C PRO A 124 -6.58 4.75 8.73
N ASN A 125 -6.60 6.07 8.95
CA ASN A 125 -5.57 6.98 8.43
C ASN A 125 -4.19 6.70 9.02
N VAL A 126 -4.11 6.42 10.32
CA VAL A 126 -2.84 6.10 11.00
C VAL A 126 -2.27 4.80 10.44
N VAL A 127 -3.09 3.76 10.30
CA VAL A 127 -2.67 2.46 9.75
C VAL A 127 -2.24 2.60 8.28
N LYS A 128 -2.99 3.35 7.48
CA LYS A 128 -2.64 3.63 6.09
C LYS A 128 -1.31 4.40 5.99
N PHE A 129 -1.14 5.45 6.78
CA PHE A 129 0.09 6.22 6.81
C PHE A 129 1.29 5.39 7.27
N PHE A 130 1.11 4.52 8.27
CA PHE A 130 2.12 3.56 8.69
C PHE A 130 2.58 2.67 7.52
N MET A 131 1.64 2.14 6.73
CA MET A 131 1.98 1.31 5.56
C MET A 131 2.79 2.07 4.51
N TYR A 132 2.56 3.36 4.31
CA TYR A 132 3.30 4.19 3.37
C TYR A 132 4.72 4.56 3.81
N GLN A 133 5.08 4.36 5.08
CA GLN A 133 6.43 4.64 5.59
C GLN A 133 7.47 3.60 5.15
N ALA A 134 7.04 2.48 4.62
CA ALA A 134 7.91 1.49 3.99
C ALA A 134 7.57 1.35 2.50
N HIS A 135 8.59 1.06 1.68
CA HIS A 135 8.35 0.69 0.29
C HIS A 135 7.59 -0.64 0.25
N TYR A 136 6.60 -0.78 -0.63
CA TYR A 136 5.75 -1.97 -0.70
C TYR A 136 6.51 -3.29 -0.94
N ARG A 137 7.73 -3.21 -1.50
CA ARG A 137 8.63 -4.37 -1.68
C ARG A 137 9.36 -4.77 -0.40
N ASN A 138 9.35 -3.94 0.64
CA ASN A 138 10.02 -4.22 1.89
C ASN A 138 9.06 -4.88 2.89
N GLN A 139 9.62 -5.75 3.74
CA GLN A 139 8.87 -6.28 4.87
C GLN A 139 8.51 -5.13 5.82
N LEU A 140 7.29 -5.14 6.33
CA LEU A 140 6.78 -4.16 7.26
C LEU A 140 6.36 -4.87 8.55
N ASP A 141 6.80 -4.35 9.70
CA ASP A 141 6.44 -4.89 11.01
C ASP A 141 5.48 -3.96 11.74
N ILE A 142 4.26 -4.42 11.94
CA ILE A 142 3.26 -3.68 12.71
C ILE A 142 3.46 -3.94 14.21
N SER A 143 3.58 -2.86 14.97
CA SER A 143 3.70 -2.89 16.43
C SER A 143 3.04 -1.66 17.04
N ASN A 144 2.79 -1.70 18.34
CA ASN A 144 2.20 -0.59 19.08
C ASN A 144 3.03 0.70 18.90
N ASP A 145 4.34 0.62 19.11
CA ASP A 145 5.23 1.77 18.98
C ASP A 145 5.28 2.34 17.56
N ALA A 146 5.24 1.49 16.54
CA ALA A 146 5.22 1.91 15.15
C ALA A 146 3.93 2.68 14.81
N LEU A 147 2.77 2.22 15.30
CA LEU A 147 1.51 2.92 15.09
C LEU A 147 1.44 4.23 15.88
N ILE A 148 1.92 4.27 17.13
CA ILE A 148 2.03 5.52 17.91
C ILE A 148 2.96 6.53 17.21
N GLY A 149 4.10 6.06 16.68
CA GLY A 149 5.01 6.90 15.91
C GLY A 149 4.35 7.49 14.66
N SER A 150 3.60 6.66 13.94
CA SER A 150 2.85 7.05 12.74
C SER A 150 1.76 8.07 13.05
N GLU A 151 1.03 7.89 14.14
CA GLU A 151 0.01 8.83 14.59
C GLU A 151 0.61 10.20 14.92
N LYS A 152 1.72 10.25 15.68
CA LYS A 152 2.43 11.50 15.99
C LYS A 152 2.90 12.21 14.72
N ALA A 153 3.40 11.45 13.75
CA ALA A 153 3.86 11.99 12.47
C ALA A 153 2.68 12.55 11.66
N LEU A 154 1.55 11.85 11.62
CA LEU A 154 0.34 12.31 10.93
C LEU A 154 -0.24 13.58 11.56
N ILE A 155 -0.31 13.65 12.89
CA ILE A 155 -0.70 14.86 13.63
C ILE A 155 0.20 16.06 13.27
N LYS A 156 1.50 15.82 13.11
CA LYS A 156 2.44 16.89 12.73
C LYS A 156 2.18 17.41 11.31
N ILE A 157 1.83 16.54 10.36
CA ILE A 157 1.40 16.92 9.02
C ILE A 157 0.11 17.74 9.10
N GLU A 158 -0.89 17.26 9.83
CA GLU A 158 -2.16 17.94 10.02
C GLU A 158 -1.98 19.36 10.60
N LYS A 159 -1.17 19.48 11.66
CA LYS A 159 -0.83 20.79 12.23
C LYS A 159 -0.19 21.73 11.20
N ALA A 160 0.67 21.22 10.32
CA ALA A 160 1.28 22.04 9.28
C ALA A 160 0.25 22.52 8.24
N LEU A 161 -0.72 21.67 7.86
CA LEU A 161 -1.81 22.03 6.95
C LEU A 161 -2.71 23.13 7.50
N PHE A 162 -2.89 23.23 8.82
CA PHE A 162 -3.60 24.35 9.44
C PHE A 162 -2.70 25.57 9.61
N THR A 163 -1.45 25.37 10.02
CA THR A 163 -0.49 26.45 10.23
C THR A 163 -0.26 27.27 8.96
N ILE A 164 -0.23 26.63 7.78
CA ILE A 164 0.03 27.35 6.51
C ILE A 164 -1.03 28.40 6.19
N GLU A 165 -2.26 28.28 6.72
CA GLU A 165 -3.34 29.24 6.53
C GLU A 165 -3.13 30.53 7.32
N GLU A 166 -2.31 30.48 8.36
CA GLU A 166 -2.05 31.58 9.28
C GLU A 166 -0.67 32.24 9.06
N LEU A 167 0.09 31.80 8.04
CA LEU A 167 1.42 32.31 7.79
C LEU A 167 1.40 33.76 7.31
N LYS A 168 2.34 34.54 7.80
CA LYS A 168 2.59 35.91 7.35
C LYS A 168 3.26 35.88 5.98
N VAL A 169 2.63 36.54 5.02
CA VAL A 169 3.13 36.63 3.65
C VAL A 169 4.33 37.58 3.58
N SER A 170 5.35 37.15 2.84
CA SER A 170 6.57 37.90 2.52
C SER A 170 6.67 38.17 1.01
N GLU A 171 7.63 38.98 0.59
CA GLU A 171 7.89 39.27 -0.82
C GLU A 171 8.68 38.13 -1.55
N SER A 172 9.25 37.21 -0.80
CA SER A 172 10.06 36.11 -1.32
C SER A 172 9.81 34.81 -0.59
N CYS A 173 10.18 33.69 -1.19
CA CYS A 173 10.11 32.35 -0.61
C CYS A 173 11.52 31.74 -0.53
N ASP A 174 11.89 31.23 0.65
CA ASP A 174 13.18 30.56 0.87
C ASP A 174 13.18 29.08 0.46
N LEU A 175 12.04 28.57 -0.02
CA LEU A 175 11.88 27.21 -0.57
C LEU A 175 11.66 27.28 -2.08
N ASN A 176 12.38 26.48 -2.84
CA ASN A 176 12.06 26.23 -4.25
C ASN A 176 10.89 25.25 -4.34
N VAL A 177 9.66 25.78 -4.40
CA VAL A 177 8.43 24.99 -4.36
C VAL A 177 8.29 24.13 -5.62
N ASP A 178 8.72 24.64 -6.79
CA ASP A 178 8.61 23.89 -8.06
C ASP A 178 9.55 22.67 -8.03
N GLU A 179 10.77 22.81 -7.54
CA GLU A 179 11.71 21.69 -7.35
C GLU A 179 11.18 20.65 -6.34
N TRP A 180 10.57 21.10 -5.24
CA TRP A 180 9.93 20.21 -4.28
C TRP A 180 8.81 19.39 -4.90
N ILE A 181 7.95 20.00 -5.72
CA ILE A 181 6.88 19.32 -6.44
C ILE A 181 7.45 18.26 -7.39
N GLU A 182 8.48 18.61 -8.14
CA GLU A 182 9.16 17.72 -9.07
C GLU A 182 9.73 16.51 -8.36
N LYS A 183 10.47 16.69 -7.27
CA LYS A 183 10.98 15.60 -6.42
C LYS A 183 9.88 14.69 -5.88
N CYS A 184 8.72 15.22 -5.53
CA CYS A 184 7.59 14.41 -5.08
C CYS A 184 7.09 13.49 -6.20
N TYR A 185 6.94 13.99 -7.43
CA TYR A 185 6.56 13.17 -8.58
C TYR A 185 7.64 12.18 -9.00
N GLU A 186 8.91 12.56 -8.97
CA GLU A 186 10.03 11.66 -9.22
C GLU A 186 9.99 10.45 -8.29
N ASN A 187 9.72 10.67 -6.99
CA ASN A 187 9.60 9.58 -6.03
C ASN A 187 8.39 8.68 -6.29
N LEU A 188 7.27 9.22 -6.74
CA LEU A 188 6.11 8.42 -7.15
C LEU A 188 6.40 7.61 -8.41
N ASN A 189 7.15 8.18 -9.35
CA ASN A 189 7.57 7.52 -10.59
C ASN A 189 8.70 6.50 -10.36
N ASP A 190 9.42 6.59 -9.25
CA ASP A 190 10.42 5.62 -8.80
C ASP A 190 9.75 4.44 -8.07
N ASP A 191 9.00 3.65 -8.83
CA ASP A 191 8.32 2.43 -8.34
C ASP A 191 7.43 2.68 -7.11
N LEU A 192 6.65 3.76 -7.13
CA LEU A 192 5.74 4.17 -6.04
C LEU A 192 6.47 4.33 -4.69
N ASN A 193 7.58 5.03 -4.67
CA ASN A 193 8.45 5.18 -3.49
C ASN A 193 7.83 6.12 -2.44
N THR A 194 6.78 5.64 -1.79
CA THR A 194 6.04 6.40 -0.78
C THR A 194 6.89 6.84 0.41
N PRO A 195 7.90 6.08 0.91
CA PRO A 195 8.77 6.59 1.98
C PRO A 195 9.54 7.84 1.58
N LYS A 196 10.07 7.93 0.34
CA LYS A 196 10.74 9.14 -0.14
C LYS A 196 9.76 10.30 -0.33
N LEU A 197 8.56 10.04 -0.85
CA LEU A 197 7.50 11.04 -0.93
C LEU A 197 7.18 11.62 0.45
N ILE A 198 6.99 10.76 1.46
CA ILE A 198 6.73 11.19 2.85
C ILE A 198 7.89 12.03 3.40
N ALA A 199 9.14 11.65 3.11
CA ALA A 199 10.29 12.45 3.51
C ALA A 199 10.24 13.87 2.92
N ASN A 200 9.93 14.01 1.62
CA ASN A 200 9.76 15.32 0.98
C ASN A 200 8.56 16.11 1.55
N ILE A 201 7.48 15.44 1.91
CA ILE A 201 6.36 16.08 2.62
C ILE A 201 6.83 16.64 3.96
N PHE A 202 7.67 15.91 4.71
CA PHE A 202 8.21 16.40 5.98
C PHE A 202 9.21 17.55 5.82
N GLU A 203 9.90 17.69 4.69
CA GLU A 203 10.72 18.89 4.40
C GLU A 203 9.84 20.14 4.36
N VAL A 204 8.70 20.09 3.66
CA VAL A 204 7.74 21.21 3.62
C VAL A 204 7.06 21.44 4.97
N VAL A 205 6.71 20.37 5.69
CA VAL A 205 6.17 20.49 7.06
C VAL A 205 7.14 21.23 7.97
N LYS A 206 8.45 20.91 7.89
CA LYS A 206 9.50 21.61 8.63
C LYS A 206 9.60 23.07 8.19
N PHE A 207 9.60 23.33 6.89
CA PHE A 207 9.65 24.67 6.32
C PHE A 207 8.49 25.54 6.84
N ILE A 208 7.24 25.03 6.81
CA ILE A 208 6.05 25.73 7.32
C ILE A 208 6.25 26.16 8.79
N PHE A 209 6.76 25.28 9.64
CA PHE A 209 7.00 25.62 11.05
C PHE A 209 8.17 26.59 11.25
N GLU A 210 9.18 26.58 10.40
CA GLU A 210 10.26 27.58 10.48
C GLU A 210 9.80 28.97 9.97
N VAL A 211 8.91 29.01 8.97
CA VAL A 211 8.24 30.26 8.55
C VAL A 211 7.33 30.79 9.68
N LYS A 212 6.56 29.93 10.37
CA LYS A 212 5.75 30.35 11.53
C LYS A 212 6.59 30.97 12.65
N LYS A 213 7.85 30.54 12.80
CA LYS A 213 8.82 31.10 13.78
C LYS A 213 9.56 32.33 13.25
N GLU A 214 9.15 32.87 12.11
CA GLU A 214 9.79 34.01 11.43
C GLU A 214 11.28 33.80 11.08
N LYS A 215 11.74 32.56 10.96
CA LYS A 215 13.10 32.21 10.57
C LYS A 215 13.29 32.13 9.06
N LEU A 216 12.23 31.80 8.33
CA LEU A 216 12.17 31.69 6.88
C LEU A 216 11.02 32.50 6.34
N LYS A 217 11.07 32.80 5.04
CA LYS A 217 10.10 33.62 4.32
C LYS A 217 9.26 32.77 3.36
N ILE A 218 8.02 33.18 3.12
CA ILE A 218 7.13 32.57 2.13
C ILE A 218 6.27 33.64 1.47
N ASP A 219 6.12 33.57 0.16
CA ASP A 219 5.24 34.45 -0.59
C ASP A 219 3.85 33.83 -0.80
N GLU A 220 2.89 34.64 -1.24
CA GLU A 220 1.51 34.21 -1.44
C GLU A 220 1.35 33.12 -2.51
N LYS A 221 2.14 33.17 -3.59
CA LYS A 221 2.14 32.16 -4.66
C LYS A 221 2.54 30.82 -4.09
N SER A 222 3.64 30.77 -3.35
CA SER A 222 4.20 29.56 -2.72
C SER A 222 3.23 28.93 -1.71
N ILE A 223 2.55 29.75 -0.89
CA ILE A 223 1.49 29.25 0.00
C ILE A 223 0.39 28.52 -0.80
N LYS A 224 -0.10 29.14 -1.87
CA LYS A 224 -1.14 28.52 -2.70
C LYS A 224 -0.68 27.22 -3.36
N GLN A 225 0.55 27.20 -3.91
CA GLN A 225 1.12 26.00 -4.51
C GLN A 225 1.31 24.88 -3.47
N ILE A 226 1.93 25.15 -2.34
CA ILE A 226 2.14 24.15 -1.29
C ILE A 226 0.81 23.57 -0.82
N LYS A 227 -0.21 24.40 -0.53
CA LYS A 227 -1.54 23.92 -0.14
C LYS A 227 -2.16 22.99 -1.19
N SER A 228 -2.09 23.39 -2.45
CA SER A 228 -2.65 22.60 -3.55
C SER A 228 -1.96 21.25 -3.67
N TYR A 229 -0.64 21.23 -3.70
CA TYR A 229 0.13 19.98 -3.90
C TYR A 229 0.17 19.09 -2.65
N MET A 230 0.16 19.65 -1.44
CA MET A 230 -0.05 18.86 -0.23
C MET A 230 -1.41 18.14 -0.26
N ASN A 231 -2.46 18.80 -0.75
CA ASN A 231 -3.77 18.16 -0.94
C ASN A 231 -3.69 17.03 -1.99
N ILE A 232 -3.07 17.28 -3.13
CA ILE A 232 -2.90 16.26 -4.18
C ILE A 232 -2.15 15.04 -3.62
N PHE A 233 -0.99 15.23 -3.01
CA PHE A 233 -0.17 14.12 -2.52
C PHE A 233 -0.84 13.40 -1.35
N LEU A 234 -1.34 14.11 -0.36
CA LEU A 234 -1.90 13.51 0.84
C LEU A 234 -3.31 12.93 0.62
N LYS A 235 -4.19 13.71 -0.01
CA LYS A 235 -5.59 13.32 -0.15
C LYS A 235 -5.84 12.51 -1.42
N ASP A 236 -5.45 13.03 -2.57
CA ASP A 236 -5.85 12.44 -3.86
C ASP A 236 -5.00 11.21 -4.20
N ILE A 237 -3.70 11.22 -3.85
CA ILE A 237 -2.78 10.11 -4.13
C ILE A 237 -2.72 9.12 -2.95
N LEU A 238 -2.40 9.58 -1.74
CA LEU A 238 -2.28 8.71 -0.58
C LEU A 238 -3.63 8.40 0.10
N GLY A 239 -4.70 9.09 -0.26
CA GLY A 239 -6.05 8.87 0.28
C GLY A 239 -6.14 9.13 1.79
N LEU A 240 -5.32 10.06 2.33
CA LEU A 240 -5.35 10.48 3.73
C LEU A 240 -6.33 11.63 3.90
N THR A 241 -7.17 11.57 4.93
CA THR A 241 -8.17 12.60 5.20
C THR A 241 -7.85 13.34 6.50
N PHE A 242 -7.97 14.67 6.46
CA PHE A 242 -7.72 15.53 7.61
C PHE A 242 -9.00 16.35 7.88
N ASN A 243 -9.53 16.27 9.09
CA ASN A 243 -10.75 16.97 9.49
C ASN A 243 -10.40 18.08 10.47
N LYS A 244 -10.93 19.29 10.24
CA LYS A 244 -10.77 20.44 11.17
C LYS A 244 -11.30 20.19 12.58
N ASN A 245 -12.09 19.14 12.79
CA ASN A 245 -12.80 18.90 14.06
C ASN A 245 -12.15 17.86 15.00
N ASN A 246 -11.00 17.31 14.66
CA ASN A 246 -10.25 16.46 15.57
C ASN A 246 -9.26 17.33 16.36
N GLY A 247 -9.80 18.33 17.08
CA GLY A 247 -9.06 19.00 18.13
C GLY A 247 -8.69 17.97 19.18
N ILE A 248 -7.42 17.58 19.17
CA ILE A 248 -6.79 16.89 20.29
C ILE A 248 -6.31 18.02 21.20
N ASP A 249 -7.07 18.26 22.31
CA ASP A 249 -6.60 18.98 23.47
C ASP A 249 -5.39 18.27 24.09
#